data_beb0383db095ec59982236f51cd1391d
#
_entry.id   beb0383db095ec59982236f51cd1391d
#
_cell.length_a   1.000
_cell.length_b   1.000
_cell.length_c   1.000
_cell.angle_alpha   90.00
_cell.angle_beta   90.00
_cell.angle_gamma   90.00
#
_symmetry.space_group_name_H-M   'P 1'
#
loop_
_entity.id
_entity.type
_entity.pdbx_description
1 polymer ?
#
loop_
_entity_poly.entity_id
_entity_poly.type
_entity_poly.pdbx_seq_one_letter_code
_entity_poly.pdbx_strand_id
1 'polypeptide(L)'
;MNRLLSKASKSALLKIIILIAFVLPVILLGSCQKTATQKDDSQSTSSERQISTEANPTSGWTQASYTYSIQTPWDLDQSDRYSYSSGEHHFWIYSGDACQFEGCTTGPRSELRMNNNYTSGRHQFEGDVYIVSGSDGTDIMQVFGGATNATAIMLKIHAASSGTIKRYDNETLMTSAYNKWIHVNVQHDADNGKIYVYLNSTLKGTYADRGDATHYFKCGVYNISGSRSETRWKNTKYWKNGPVGQ
;
A
#
# COMPACT_ATOMS: atom_id res chain seq x y z
N MET A 1 15.52 23.25 55.68
CA MET A 1 16.13 24.61 55.55
C MET A 1 16.09 24.98 54.08
N ASN A 2 15.30 26.02 53.82
CA ASN A 2 15.31 26.96 52.68
C ASN A 2 15.11 26.41 51.26
N ARG A 3 13.92 26.66 50.64
CA ARG A 3 13.44 27.91 49.99
C ARG A 3 14.20 28.13 48.65
N LEU A 4 13.62 28.45 47.51
CA LEU A 4 12.44 29.22 47.11
C LEU A 4 12.32 29.14 45.56
N LEU A 5 11.11 28.99 45.02
CA LEU A 5 10.34 29.94 44.18
C LEU A 5 10.99 30.40 42.85
N SER A 6 10.33 30.13 41.82
CA SER A 6 9.35 30.90 41.01
C SER A 6 9.96 31.55 39.77
N LYS A 7 9.36 31.30 38.63
CA LYS A 7 8.71 32.37 37.86
C LYS A 7 7.99 31.82 36.63
N ALA A 8 6.69 32.01 36.67
CA ALA A 8 5.84 32.00 35.48
C ALA A 8 6.11 33.24 34.64
N SER A 9 6.08 33.11 33.33
CA SER A 9 5.91 34.25 32.43
C SER A 9 4.77 33.96 31.45
N LYS A 10 3.72 34.76 31.60
CA LYS A 10 2.58 34.90 30.69
C LYS A 10 2.96 35.91 29.60
N SER A 11 2.59 35.61 28.38
CA SER A 11 2.39 36.61 27.30
C SER A 11 1.49 35.96 26.28
N ALA A 12 0.25 36.19 26.26
CA ALA A 12 -0.62 37.23 25.76
C ALA A 12 -0.62 37.35 24.22
N LEU A 13 -1.75 36.90 23.71
CA LEU A 13 -2.57 37.36 22.57
C LEU A 13 -1.96 38.33 21.54
N LEU A 14 -2.09 37.93 20.26
CA LEU A 14 -2.54 38.91 19.25
C LEU A 14 -3.40 38.17 18.16
N LYS A 15 -4.70 38.40 18.21
CA LYS A 15 -5.67 38.12 17.15
C LYS A 15 -5.58 39.22 16.11
N ILE A 16 -5.29 38.90 14.87
CA ILE A 16 -5.52 39.82 13.75
C ILE A 16 -6.58 39.17 12.84
N ILE A 17 -7.77 39.76 12.90
CA ILE A 17 -8.87 39.51 11.96
C ILE A 17 -8.64 40.48 10.80
N ILE A 18 -8.40 39.96 9.59
CA ILE A 18 -8.46 40.76 8.36
C ILE A 18 -9.72 40.36 7.63
N LEU A 19 -10.71 41.23 7.64
CA LEU A 19 -11.94 41.21 6.88
C LEU A 19 -11.65 41.90 5.55
N ILE A 20 -11.66 41.15 4.43
CA ILE A 20 -11.62 41.74 3.10
C ILE A 20 -12.97 41.50 2.45
N ALA A 21 -13.74 42.57 2.35
CA ALA A 21 -14.95 42.67 1.55
C ALA A 21 -14.58 42.85 0.08
N PHE A 22 -15.04 41.95 -0.78
CA PHE A 22 -14.98 42.16 -2.25
C PHE A 22 -16.34 42.61 -2.77
N VAL A 23 -16.34 43.83 -3.34
CA VAL A 23 -17.44 44.48 -4.03
C VAL A 23 -17.52 43.89 -5.43
N LEU A 24 -18.71 43.47 -5.83
CA LEU A 24 -19.05 43.15 -7.21
C LEU A 24 -19.31 44.42 -8.00
N PRO A 25 -18.94 44.49 -9.26
CA PRO A 25 -19.66 45.31 -10.23
C PRO A 25 -20.54 44.47 -11.14
N VAL A 26 -21.81 44.80 -11.12
CA VAL A 26 -22.81 44.42 -12.12
C VAL A 26 -22.57 45.27 -13.38
N ILE A 27 -22.38 44.64 -14.51
CA ILE A 27 -22.51 45.32 -15.81
C ILE A 27 -23.62 44.62 -16.60
N LEU A 28 -24.68 45.40 -16.84
CA LEU A 28 -25.79 45.11 -17.75
C LEU A 28 -25.48 45.69 -19.15
N LEU A 29 -26.10 45.06 -20.13
CA LEU A 29 -26.55 45.56 -21.42
C LEU A 29 -25.77 45.15 -22.67
N GLY A 30 -26.53 44.55 -23.59
CA GLY A 30 -26.32 44.63 -25.00
C GLY A 30 -26.93 43.51 -25.83
N SER A 31 -28.27 43.59 -26.01
CA SER A 31 -28.98 42.80 -27.00
C SER A 31 -28.57 43.21 -28.43
N CYS A 32 -28.21 42.28 -29.28
CA CYS A 32 -28.33 42.42 -30.73
C CYS A 32 -28.58 41.06 -31.38
N GLN A 33 -29.82 40.86 -31.83
CA GLN A 33 -30.19 39.74 -32.70
C GLN A 33 -29.62 39.98 -34.10
N LYS A 34 -28.96 38.98 -34.68
CA LYS A 34 -28.87 38.78 -36.13
C LYS A 34 -29.08 37.32 -36.46
N THR A 35 -30.17 37.06 -37.11
CA THR A 35 -30.55 35.85 -37.81
C THR A 35 -29.54 35.55 -38.92
N ALA A 36 -28.95 34.37 -38.94
CA ALA A 36 -28.30 33.83 -40.13
C ALA A 36 -28.37 32.29 -40.10
N THR A 37 -29.19 31.78 -40.95
CA THR A 37 -29.14 30.58 -41.79
C THR A 37 -28.37 29.37 -41.27
N GLN A 38 -29.13 28.35 -41.00
CA GLN A 38 -28.78 26.98 -40.79
C GLN A 38 -27.95 26.43 -41.96
N LYS A 39 -26.76 25.90 -41.65
CA LYS A 39 -26.10 24.89 -42.47
C LYS A 39 -25.87 23.68 -41.60
N ASP A 40 -26.55 22.63 -41.98
CA ASP A 40 -26.48 21.28 -41.44
C ASP A 40 -25.11 20.73 -41.84
N ASP A 41 -24.21 20.57 -40.87
CA ASP A 41 -23.02 19.73 -40.97
C ASP A 41 -23.06 18.76 -39.80
N SER A 42 -23.65 17.62 -40.08
CA SER A 42 -23.60 16.44 -39.24
C SER A 42 -22.16 15.91 -39.15
N GLN A 43 -21.36 16.54 -38.31
CA GLN A 43 -20.07 15.99 -37.91
C GLN A 43 -20.31 15.07 -36.73
N SER A 44 -20.47 13.77 -37.06
CA SER A 44 -20.43 12.68 -36.11
C SER A 44 -19.07 12.67 -35.43
N THR A 45 -18.98 13.31 -34.26
CA THR A 45 -17.89 13.07 -33.32
C THR A 45 -18.10 11.71 -32.73
N SER A 46 -17.52 10.69 -33.36
CA SER A 46 -17.29 9.41 -32.71
C SER A 46 -16.36 9.69 -31.53
N SER A 47 -16.95 9.81 -30.35
CA SER A 47 -16.22 9.69 -29.10
C SER A 47 -15.63 8.28 -29.09
N GLU A 48 -14.39 8.15 -29.55
CA GLU A 48 -13.59 6.97 -29.27
C GLU A 48 -13.52 6.83 -27.74
N ARG A 49 -14.39 5.97 -27.23
CA ARG A 49 -14.27 5.46 -25.88
C ARG A 49 -12.92 4.73 -25.84
N GLN A 50 -11.87 5.39 -25.37
CA GLN A 50 -10.63 4.72 -25.02
C GLN A 50 -11.01 3.63 -24.00
N ILE A 51 -11.11 2.40 -24.48
CA ILE A 51 -11.14 1.23 -23.63
C ILE A 51 -9.73 1.21 -23.05
N SER A 52 -9.56 1.72 -21.83
CA SER A 52 -8.38 1.46 -21.05
C SER A 52 -8.38 -0.04 -20.82
N THR A 53 -7.65 -0.79 -21.61
CA THR A 53 -7.35 -2.19 -21.30
C THR A 53 -6.64 -2.16 -19.96
N GLU A 54 -7.30 -2.71 -18.92
CA GLU A 54 -6.65 -2.87 -17.63
C GLU A 54 -5.32 -3.60 -17.89
N ALA A 55 -4.24 -3.02 -17.41
CA ALA A 55 -2.93 -3.63 -17.55
C ALA A 55 -2.98 -5.03 -16.92
N ASN A 56 -2.47 -6.04 -17.62
CA ASN A 56 -2.25 -7.34 -17.01
C ASN A 56 -0.80 -7.42 -16.49
N PRO A 57 -0.56 -7.17 -15.20
CA PRO A 57 0.80 -7.10 -14.65
C PRO A 57 1.60 -8.40 -14.81
N THR A 58 0.94 -9.52 -15.13
CA THR A 58 1.58 -10.82 -15.33
C THR A 58 1.79 -11.17 -16.80
N SER A 59 1.37 -10.32 -17.74
CA SER A 59 1.60 -10.56 -19.17
C SER A 59 3.08 -10.62 -19.49
N GLY A 60 3.49 -11.66 -20.19
CA GLY A 60 4.90 -11.90 -20.56
C GLY A 60 5.79 -12.39 -19.41
N TRP A 61 5.23 -12.67 -18.22
CA TRP A 61 5.96 -13.27 -17.11
C TRP A 61 5.87 -14.80 -17.13
N THR A 62 6.90 -15.45 -16.61
CA THR A 62 6.94 -16.90 -16.44
C THR A 62 6.59 -17.25 -15.00
N GLN A 63 5.46 -17.95 -14.78
CA GLN A 63 5.12 -18.45 -13.46
C GLN A 63 6.13 -19.53 -13.04
N ALA A 64 6.61 -19.44 -11.80
CA ALA A 64 7.55 -20.40 -11.24
C ALA A 64 6.99 -20.99 -9.95
N SER A 65 7.39 -22.20 -9.62
CA SER A 65 7.10 -22.80 -8.32
C SER A 65 7.80 -22.07 -7.20
N TYR A 66 7.21 -22.07 -6.03
CA TYR A 66 7.83 -21.57 -4.80
C TYR A 66 7.51 -22.48 -3.63
N THR A 67 8.36 -22.45 -2.62
CA THR A 67 8.08 -22.98 -1.29
C THR A 67 8.00 -21.81 -0.31
N TYR A 68 7.42 -22.04 0.84
CA TYR A 68 7.29 -20.99 1.86
C TYR A 68 7.47 -21.55 3.27
N SER A 69 7.75 -20.64 4.20
CA SER A 69 7.70 -20.87 5.63
C SER A 69 6.76 -19.84 6.27
N ILE A 70 6.14 -20.23 7.38
CA ILE A 70 5.31 -19.32 8.17
C ILE A 70 6.12 -18.82 9.33
N GLN A 71 6.15 -17.49 9.51
CA GLN A 71 6.81 -16.81 10.61
C GLN A 71 5.73 -16.32 11.59
N THR A 72 5.81 -16.76 12.86
CA THR A 72 4.85 -16.41 13.92
C THR A 72 5.61 -15.93 15.17
N PRO A 73 4.94 -15.42 16.20
CA PRO A 73 5.56 -15.15 17.49
C PRO A 73 6.28 -16.41 18.03
N TRP A 74 7.48 -16.21 18.59
CA TRP A 74 8.35 -17.32 18.97
C TRP A 74 7.81 -18.14 20.16
N ASP A 75 6.97 -17.55 20.98
CA ASP A 75 6.41 -18.11 22.21
C ASP A 75 5.01 -18.73 22.03
N LEU A 76 4.54 -18.83 20.79
CA LEU A 76 3.23 -19.37 20.44
C LEU A 76 3.36 -20.50 19.42
N ASP A 77 2.41 -21.43 19.43
CA ASP A 77 2.26 -22.39 18.34
C ASP A 77 1.82 -21.68 17.06
N GLN A 78 2.28 -22.16 15.91
CA GLN A 78 1.95 -21.55 14.62
C GLN A 78 0.43 -21.44 14.42
N SER A 79 -0.35 -22.44 14.87
CA SER A 79 -1.81 -22.47 14.78
C SER A 79 -2.52 -21.38 15.58
N ASP A 80 -1.82 -20.75 16.54
CA ASP A 80 -2.40 -19.65 17.32
C ASP A 80 -2.47 -18.34 16.54
N ARG A 81 -1.72 -18.22 15.44
CA ARG A 81 -1.63 -16.99 14.64
C ARG A 81 -1.73 -17.23 13.14
N TYR A 82 -1.92 -18.46 12.71
CA TYR A 82 -2.00 -18.84 11.31
C TYR A 82 -2.91 -20.05 11.13
N SER A 83 -3.70 -20.03 10.06
CA SER A 83 -4.38 -21.22 9.56
C SER A 83 -4.40 -21.22 8.02
N TYR A 84 -4.56 -22.42 7.46
CA TYR A 84 -4.74 -22.61 6.03
C TYR A 84 -5.90 -23.54 5.78
N SER A 85 -6.88 -23.06 5.02
CA SER A 85 -8.05 -23.86 4.64
C SER A 85 -8.61 -23.39 3.31
N SER A 86 -9.08 -24.32 2.50
CA SER A 86 -9.76 -24.04 1.23
C SER A 86 -8.99 -23.09 0.29
N GLY A 87 -7.65 -23.18 0.29
CA GLY A 87 -6.82 -22.32 -0.56
C GLY A 87 -6.54 -20.92 0.01
N GLU A 88 -7.01 -20.63 1.22
CA GLU A 88 -6.79 -19.35 1.89
C GLU A 88 -5.83 -19.49 3.07
N HIS A 89 -4.83 -18.62 3.12
CA HIS A 89 -3.97 -18.38 4.26
C HIS A 89 -4.60 -17.32 5.14
N HIS A 90 -4.84 -17.59 6.42
CA HIS A 90 -5.32 -16.63 7.41
C HIS A 90 -4.18 -16.29 8.36
N PHE A 91 -3.90 -15.00 8.51
CA PHE A 91 -2.86 -14.45 9.37
C PHE A 91 -3.45 -13.44 10.32
N TRP A 92 -3.15 -13.56 11.61
CA TRP A 92 -3.54 -12.58 12.61
C TRP A 92 -2.50 -12.42 13.70
N ILE A 93 -2.46 -11.24 14.31
CA ILE A 93 -1.62 -10.92 15.46
C ILE A 93 -2.38 -10.02 16.42
N TYR A 94 -1.93 -10.00 17.65
CA TYR A 94 -2.39 -9.10 18.69
C TYR A 94 -1.24 -8.19 19.16
N SER A 95 -1.56 -7.04 19.74
CA SER A 95 -0.57 -6.05 20.20
C SER A 95 0.33 -6.56 21.32
N GLY A 96 -0.11 -7.60 22.05
CA GLY A 96 0.67 -8.25 23.12
C GLY A 96 1.54 -9.41 22.66
N ASP A 97 1.50 -9.77 21.38
CA ASP A 97 2.28 -10.89 20.86
C ASP A 97 3.78 -10.58 20.85
N ALA A 98 4.59 -11.58 21.10
CA ALA A 98 6.03 -11.49 20.96
C ALA A 98 6.48 -11.34 19.49
N CYS A 99 7.71 -10.99 19.29
CA CYS A 99 8.33 -10.99 17.97
C CYS A 99 8.66 -12.43 17.49
N GLN A 100 9.38 -12.58 16.37
CA GLN A 100 9.57 -13.88 15.71
C GLN A 100 10.52 -14.84 16.44
N PHE A 101 11.49 -14.34 17.21
CA PHE A 101 12.47 -15.17 17.95
C PHE A 101 12.81 -14.50 19.28
N GLU A 102 13.23 -15.28 20.26
CA GLU A 102 13.57 -14.77 21.58
C GLU A 102 14.65 -13.68 21.50
N GLY A 103 14.41 -12.57 22.19
CA GLY A 103 15.33 -11.43 22.23
C GLY A 103 15.27 -10.50 21.01
N CYS A 104 14.41 -10.73 20.02
CA CYS A 104 14.26 -9.77 18.94
C CYS A 104 13.57 -8.47 19.39
N THR A 105 13.87 -7.38 18.69
CA THR A 105 13.36 -6.03 19.00
C THR A 105 12.33 -5.54 17.97
N THR A 106 11.90 -6.41 17.06
CA THR A 106 10.88 -6.10 16.04
C THR A 106 9.48 -6.36 16.57
N GLY A 107 8.45 -5.86 15.90
CA GLY A 107 7.06 -6.15 16.25
C GLY A 107 6.64 -7.60 15.97
N PRO A 108 5.44 -7.99 16.48
CA PRO A 108 4.86 -9.29 16.23
C PRO A 108 4.57 -9.51 14.75
N ARG A 109 4.48 -10.78 14.35
CA ARG A 109 4.15 -11.15 12.97
C ARG A 109 3.43 -12.47 12.86
N SER A 110 2.65 -12.57 11.81
CA SER A 110 2.22 -13.82 11.21
C SER A 110 2.31 -13.63 9.70
N GLU A 111 3.34 -14.20 9.08
CA GLU A 111 3.68 -13.94 7.67
C GLU A 111 4.08 -15.23 6.95
N LEU A 112 3.63 -15.35 5.71
CA LEU A 112 4.22 -16.25 4.72
C LEU A 112 5.49 -15.60 4.18
N ARG A 113 6.62 -16.29 4.27
CA ARG A 113 7.87 -15.95 3.61
C ARG A 113 8.06 -16.90 2.43
N MET A 114 8.14 -16.38 1.22
CA MET A 114 8.56 -17.17 0.06
C MET A 114 10.05 -17.52 0.16
N ASN A 115 10.40 -18.80 -0.02
CA ASN A 115 11.78 -19.27 0.13
C ASN A 115 12.64 -19.06 -1.14
N ASN A 116 12.07 -18.42 -2.17
CA ASN A 116 12.74 -18.06 -3.41
C ASN A 116 13.57 -16.79 -3.20
N ASN A 117 14.79 -16.96 -2.66
CA ASN A 117 15.73 -15.86 -2.52
C ASN A 117 16.33 -15.50 -3.88
N TYR A 118 16.58 -14.19 -4.10
CA TYR A 118 17.23 -13.68 -5.30
C TYR A 118 18.09 -12.45 -4.99
N THR A 119 19.10 -12.21 -5.82
CA THR A 119 20.00 -11.04 -5.72
C THR A 119 20.03 -10.24 -7.02
N SER A 120 19.43 -10.75 -8.09
CA SER A 120 19.42 -10.15 -9.42
C SER A 120 18.20 -10.63 -10.20
N GLY A 121 17.93 -10.04 -11.36
CA GLY A 121 16.84 -10.42 -12.26
C GLY A 121 15.51 -9.77 -11.90
N ARG A 122 14.49 -10.15 -12.64
CA ARG A 122 13.11 -9.63 -12.47
C ARG A 122 12.22 -10.68 -11.85
N HIS A 123 11.57 -10.31 -10.76
CA HIS A 123 10.74 -11.16 -9.93
C HIS A 123 9.41 -10.48 -9.63
N GLN A 124 8.33 -11.27 -9.51
CA GLN A 124 7.02 -10.72 -9.16
C GLN A 124 6.30 -11.63 -8.17
N PHE A 125 5.72 -10.99 -7.17
CA PHE A 125 4.68 -11.54 -6.31
C PHE A 125 3.32 -11.18 -6.88
N GLU A 126 2.39 -12.14 -6.85
CA GLU A 126 0.97 -11.96 -7.13
C GLU A 126 0.16 -12.62 -6.02
N GLY A 127 -0.97 -12.03 -5.64
CA GLY A 127 -1.91 -12.63 -4.71
C GLY A 127 -3.11 -11.73 -4.46
N ASP A 128 -4.17 -12.33 -3.91
CA ASP A 128 -5.36 -11.59 -3.47
C ASP A 128 -5.34 -11.47 -1.95
N VAL A 129 -5.49 -10.25 -1.44
CA VAL A 129 -5.58 -9.96 -0.01
C VAL A 129 -7.00 -9.53 0.37
N TYR A 130 -7.51 -10.07 1.47
CA TYR A 130 -8.67 -9.57 2.20
C TYR A 130 -8.19 -9.01 3.54
N ILE A 131 -8.44 -7.74 3.78
CA ILE A 131 -8.00 -7.05 5.00
C ILE A 131 -9.21 -6.87 5.91
N VAL A 132 -9.15 -7.47 7.10
CA VAL A 132 -10.24 -7.39 8.08
C VAL A 132 -10.28 -5.99 8.68
N SER A 133 -11.49 -5.43 8.79
CA SER A 133 -11.70 -4.12 9.42
C SER A 133 -11.13 -4.07 10.83
N GLY A 134 -10.49 -2.96 11.19
CA GLY A 134 -9.81 -2.77 12.47
C GLY A 134 -8.32 -3.10 12.45
N SER A 135 -7.80 -3.72 11.37
CA SER A 135 -6.35 -3.87 11.17
C SER A 135 -5.71 -2.49 10.97
N ASP A 136 -4.70 -2.14 11.77
CA ASP A 136 -4.08 -0.82 11.74
C ASP A 136 -2.58 -0.88 12.01
N GLY A 137 -1.82 -0.04 11.30
CA GLY A 137 -0.37 0.06 11.42
C GLY A 137 0.38 -1.22 11.04
N THR A 138 -0.23 -2.07 10.22
CA THR A 138 0.25 -3.41 9.91
C THR A 138 0.76 -3.49 8.48
N ASP A 139 1.96 -4.03 8.31
CA ASP A 139 2.50 -4.40 7.01
C ASP A 139 1.82 -5.67 6.51
N ILE A 140 1.24 -5.59 5.31
CA ILE A 140 0.50 -6.70 4.70
C ILE A 140 1.30 -7.42 3.62
N MET A 141 2.28 -6.75 3.02
CA MET A 141 3.16 -7.29 1.97
C MET A 141 4.52 -6.59 1.99
N GLN A 142 5.60 -7.35 1.78
CA GLN A 142 6.97 -6.83 1.79
C GLN A 142 7.80 -7.44 0.66
N VAL A 143 8.72 -6.62 0.08
CA VAL A 143 9.97 -7.11 -0.50
C VAL A 143 11.05 -6.93 0.56
N PHE A 144 11.52 -8.02 1.14
CA PHE A 144 12.60 -8.00 2.11
C PHE A 144 13.96 -7.87 1.40
N GLY A 145 14.91 -7.28 2.10
CA GLY A 145 16.27 -7.04 1.60
C GLY A 145 16.50 -5.60 1.17
N GLY A 146 17.63 -5.07 1.55
CA GLY A 146 18.13 -3.75 1.19
C GLY A 146 19.48 -3.51 1.84
N ALA A 147 20.37 -2.76 1.19
CA ALA A 147 21.74 -2.53 1.65
C ALA A 147 21.80 -1.79 3.00
N THR A 148 20.87 -0.87 3.23
CA THR A 148 20.85 -0.01 4.43
C THR A 148 19.66 -0.24 5.34
N ASN A 149 18.68 -1.02 4.92
CA ASN A 149 17.44 -1.29 5.64
C ASN A 149 17.00 -2.73 5.40
N ALA A 150 16.27 -3.30 6.35
CA ALA A 150 15.81 -4.68 6.26
C ALA A 150 14.85 -4.96 5.10
N THR A 151 14.16 -3.93 4.58
CA THR A 151 13.16 -4.09 3.52
C THR A 151 13.34 -3.09 2.40
N ALA A 152 13.16 -3.54 1.16
CA ALA A 152 13.12 -2.68 -0.02
C ALA A 152 11.80 -1.92 -0.12
N ILE A 153 10.66 -2.58 0.16
CA ILE A 153 9.34 -1.94 0.24
C ILE A 153 8.44 -2.65 1.26
N MET A 154 7.51 -1.89 1.85
CA MET A 154 6.39 -2.38 2.65
C MET A 154 5.08 -1.73 2.19
N LEU A 155 4.03 -2.54 2.10
CA LEU A 155 2.65 -2.09 1.95
C LEU A 155 1.96 -2.23 3.30
N LYS A 156 1.51 -1.11 3.87
CA LYS A 156 0.89 -1.05 5.21
C LYS A 156 -0.58 -0.69 5.11
N ILE A 157 -1.37 -1.28 5.98
CA ILE A 157 -2.76 -0.87 6.19
C ILE A 157 -2.87 0.07 7.38
N HIS A 158 -3.62 1.14 7.23
CA HIS A 158 -4.01 2.09 8.26
C HIS A 158 -5.53 2.20 8.36
N ALA A 159 -6.05 2.46 9.57
CA ALA A 159 -7.50 2.47 9.82
C ALA A 159 -8.26 3.64 9.16
N ALA A 160 -7.55 4.69 8.73
CA ALA A 160 -8.17 5.85 8.09
C ALA A 160 -8.95 5.46 6.82
N SER A 161 -10.03 6.20 6.52
CA SER A 161 -10.83 6.08 5.29
C SER A 161 -11.29 4.66 4.97
N SER A 162 -11.82 3.93 5.97
CA SER A 162 -12.26 2.53 5.83
C SER A 162 -11.15 1.59 5.32
N GLY A 163 -9.95 1.80 5.82
CA GLY A 163 -8.74 1.10 5.44
C GLY A 163 -7.99 1.80 4.31
N THR A 164 -6.78 2.28 4.62
CA THR A 164 -5.89 2.93 3.64
C THR A 164 -4.63 2.11 3.50
N ILE A 165 -4.36 1.59 2.30
CA ILE A 165 -3.08 0.97 1.96
C ILE A 165 -2.09 2.07 1.62
N LYS A 166 -0.95 2.06 2.29
CA LYS A 166 0.17 2.99 2.07
C LYS A 166 1.46 2.27 1.75
N ARG A 167 2.37 2.98 1.09
CA ARG A 167 3.78 2.61 1.03
C ARG A 167 4.46 3.15 2.30
N TYR A 168 4.91 2.26 3.18
CA TYR A 168 5.30 2.60 4.55
C TYR A 168 4.18 3.41 5.24
N ASP A 169 4.49 4.55 5.86
CA ASP A 169 3.53 5.42 6.53
C ASP A 169 3.18 6.69 5.72
N ASN A 170 3.79 6.86 4.54
CA ASN A 170 3.81 8.15 3.86
C ASN A 170 2.81 8.26 2.71
N GLU A 171 2.92 7.39 1.70
CA GLU A 171 2.21 7.54 0.43
C GLU A 171 0.96 6.66 0.38
N THR A 172 -0.19 7.26 0.13
CA THR A 172 -1.47 6.55 -0.03
C THR A 172 -1.56 5.91 -1.42
N LEU A 173 -1.74 4.61 -1.46
CA LEU A 173 -1.90 3.82 -2.69
C LEU A 173 -3.37 3.47 -2.97
N MET A 174 -4.16 3.25 -1.93
CA MET A 174 -5.58 2.92 -2.03
C MET A 174 -6.31 3.28 -0.74
N THR A 175 -7.57 3.70 -0.84
CA THR A 175 -8.50 3.88 0.29
C THR A 175 -9.64 2.87 0.23
N SER A 176 -10.45 2.79 1.29
CA SER A 176 -11.57 1.86 1.38
C SER A 176 -11.17 0.41 1.14
N ALA A 177 -10.07 -0.02 1.74
CA ALA A 177 -9.46 -1.33 1.50
C ALA A 177 -10.05 -2.45 2.36
N TYR A 178 -10.81 -2.16 3.41
CA TYR A 178 -11.34 -3.17 4.31
C TYR A 178 -12.45 -4.02 3.71
N ASN A 179 -12.51 -5.27 4.17
CA ASN A 179 -13.59 -6.23 3.95
C ASN A 179 -13.90 -6.50 2.47
N LYS A 180 -12.89 -6.48 1.64
CA LYS A 180 -12.98 -6.88 0.23
C LYS A 180 -11.66 -7.48 -0.25
N TRP A 181 -11.72 -8.30 -1.26
CA TRP A 181 -10.55 -8.82 -1.94
C TRP A 181 -9.90 -7.74 -2.81
N ILE A 182 -8.59 -7.62 -2.70
CA ILE A 182 -7.75 -6.70 -3.47
C ILE A 182 -6.67 -7.52 -4.14
N HIS A 183 -6.58 -7.44 -5.46
CA HIS A 183 -5.51 -8.07 -6.22
C HIS A 183 -4.23 -7.26 -6.10
N VAL A 184 -3.14 -7.91 -5.72
CA VAL A 184 -1.83 -7.29 -5.47
C VAL A 184 -0.79 -7.91 -6.37
N ASN A 185 -0.09 -7.09 -7.17
CA ASN A 185 1.13 -7.48 -7.83
C ASN A 185 2.26 -6.55 -7.39
N VAL A 186 3.39 -7.12 -7.04
CA VAL A 186 4.62 -6.37 -6.75
C VAL A 186 5.73 -6.94 -7.59
N GLN A 187 6.19 -6.16 -8.57
CA GLN A 187 7.31 -6.50 -9.43
C GLN A 187 8.57 -5.86 -8.88
N HIS A 188 9.68 -6.60 -8.85
CA HIS A 188 10.99 -6.11 -8.48
C HIS A 188 11.98 -6.41 -9.60
N ASP A 189 12.54 -5.37 -10.18
CA ASP A 189 13.69 -5.40 -11.07
C ASP A 189 14.94 -5.16 -10.24
N ALA A 190 15.53 -6.24 -9.73
CA ALA A 190 16.67 -6.16 -8.83
C ALA A 190 17.94 -5.70 -9.56
N ASP A 191 18.03 -5.90 -10.88
CA ASP A 191 19.19 -5.44 -11.68
C ASP A 191 19.19 -3.91 -11.84
N ASN A 192 18.02 -3.28 -11.84
CA ASN A 192 17.86 -1.83 -12.00
C ASN A 192 17.40 -1.14 -10.72
N GLY A 193 17.26 -1.87 -9.61
CA GLY A 193 16.87 -1.33 -8.32
C GLY A 193 15.49 -0.69 -8.32
N LYS A 194 14.48 -1.31 -8.97
CA LYS A 194 13.13 -0.73 -9.12
C LYS A 194 12.02 -1.68 -8.73
N ILE A 195 11.03 -1.14 -8.03
CA ILE A 195 9.84 -1.86 -7.59
C ILE A 195 8.59 -1.17 -8.14
N TYR A 196 7.68 -1.98 -8.71
CA TYR A 196 6.41 -1.54 -9.27
C TYR A 196 5.28 -2.17 -8.47
N VAL A 197 4.35 -1.36 -7.99
CA VAL A 197 3.22 -1.81 -7.16
C VAL A 197 1.92 -1.63 -7.92
N TYR A 198 1.17 -2.71 -8.07
CA TYR A 198 -0.17 -2.70 -8.67
C TYR A 198 -1.19 -3.14 -7.64
N LEU A 199 -2.31 -2.45 -7.60
CA LEU A 199 -3.51 -2.85 -6.86
C LEU A 199 -4.69 -2.87 -7.83
N ASN A 200 -5.37 -4.02 -7.91
CA ASN A 200 -6.45 -4.26 -8.86
C ASN A 200 -6.02 -3.90 -10.30
N SER A 201 -4.89 -4.45 -10.74
CA SER A 201 -4.30 -4.25 -12.08
C SER A 201 -3.91 -2.80 -12.43
N THR A 202 -4.03 -1.88 -11.49
CA THR A 202 -3.66 -0.47 -11.69
C THR A 202 -2.29 -0.21 -11.06
N LEU A 203 -1.33 0.31 -11.84
CA LEU A 203 -0.04 0.75 -11.32
C LEU A 203 -0.23 1.91 -10.32
N LYS A 204 0.20 1.72 -9.09
CA LYS A 204 0.10 2.71 -8.02
C LYS A 204 1.36 3.53 -7.84
N GLY A 205 2.49 2.96 -8.18
CA GLY A 205 3.76 3.68 -8.12
C GLY A 205 4.93 2.82 -8.56
N THR A 206 6.02 3.52 -8.88
CA THR A 206 7.34 2.95 -9.18
C THR A 206 8.34 3.55 -8.19
N TYR A 207 9.09 2.68 -7.53
CA TYR A 207 9.96 3.06 -6.42
C TYR A 207 11.37 2.55 -6.65
N ALA A 208 12.37 3.30 -6.16
CA ALA A 208 13.69 2.72 -6.00
C ALA A 208 13.64 1.68 -4.87
N ASP A 209 14.36 0.59 -5.03
CA ASP A 209 14.66 -0.30 -3.92
C ASP A 209 15.70 0.35 -2.98
N ARG A 210 16.23 -0.40 -2.02
CA ARG A 210 17.19 0.10 -1.04
C ARG A 210 18.59 -0.51 -1.22
N GLY A 211 18.92 -0.81 -2.47
CA GLY A 211 20.23 -1.31 -2.88
C GLY A 211 20.38 -2.83 -2.78
N ASP A 212 21.52 -3.30 -3.26
CA ASP A 212 21.81 -4.73 -3.44
C ASP A 212 21.74 -5.52 -2.14
N ALA A 213 20.96 -6.58 -2.17
CA ALA A 213 20.77 -7.49 -1.05
C ALA A 213 20.25 -8.85 -1.52
N THR A 214 20.11 -9.78 -0.59
CA THR A 214 19.28 -10.97 -0.82
C THR A 214 17.83 -10.60 -0.57
N HIS A 215 17.02 -10.65 -1.63
CA HIS A 215 15.60 -10.31 -1.60
C HIS A 215 14.70 -11.53 -1.57
N TYR A 216 13.49 -11.37 -1.01
CA TYR A 216 12.38 -12.30 -1.09
C TYR A 216 11.07 -11.61 -0.74
N PHE A 217 9.96 -12.22 -1.15
CA PHE A 217 8.63 -11.71 -0.87
C PHE A 217 8.05 -12.26 0.42
N LYS A 218 7.25 -11.45 1.11
CA LYS A 218 6.46 -11.83 2.27
C LYS A 218 5.06 -11.24 2.17
N CYS A 219 4.07 -11.97 2.69
CA CYS A 219 2.71 -11.46 2.87
C CYS A 219 2.11 -12.02 4.17
N GLY A 220 1.13 -11.31 4.72
CA GLY A 220 0.51 -11.66 6.00
C GLY A 220 0.23 -10.42 6.84
N VAL A 221 0.65 -10.44 8.10
CA VAL A 221 0.59 -9.29 9.02
C VAL A 221 1.90 -9.16 9.78
N TYR A 222 2.49 -7.96 9.77
CA TYR A 222 3.69 -7.66 10.54
C TYR A 222 3.58 -6.29 11.17
N ASN A 223 3.92 -6.20 12.45
CA ASN A 223 3.74 -5.02 13.26
C ASN A 223 2.26 -4.62 13.41
N ILE A 224 1.94 -3.78 14.37
CA ILE A 224 0.55 -3.41 14.69
C ILE A 224 0.51 -2.12 15.51
N SER A 225 -0.46 -1.25 15.21
CA SER A 225 -0.80 -0.08 16.04
C SER A 225 -2.10 -0.25 16.82
N GLY A 226 -2.99 -1.13 16.36
CA GLY A 226 -4.25 -1.46 17.03
C GLY A 226 -4.13 -2.64 18.01
N SER A 227 -5.25 -3.20 18.44
CA SER A 227 -5.30 -4.36 19.33
C SER A 227 -5.15 -5.70 18.60
N ARG A 228 -5.67 -5.79 17.38
CA ARG A 228 -5.63 -6.97 16.50
C ARG A 228 -5.51 -6.55 15.05
N SER A 229 -4.68 -7.25 14.28
CA SER A 229 -4.65 -7.14 12.83
C SER A 229 -4.82 -8.51 12.20
N GLU A 230 -5.57 -8.57 11.09
CA GLU A 230 -5.85 -9.81 10.36
C GLU A 230 -5.90 -9.57 8.86
N THR A 231 -5.24 -10.45 8.12
CA THR A 231 -5.39 -10.56 6.67
C THR A 231 -5.64 -12.00 6.24
N ARG A 232 -6.29 -12.15 5.08
CA ARG A 232 -6.42 -13.43 4.39
C ARG A 232 -5.80 -13.29 3.02
N TRP A 233 -5.09 -14.31 2.59
CA TRP A 233 -4.44 -14.33 1.29
C TRP A 233 -4.76 -15.60 0.54
N LYS A 234 -5.03 -15.46 -0.76
CA LYS A 234 -5.22 -16.59 -1.68
C LYS A 234 -4.59 -16.29 -3.03
N ASN A 235 -4.57 -17.31 -3.91
CA ASN A 235 -4.02 -17.22 -5.26
C ASN A 235 -2.59 -16.66 -5.29
N THR A 236 -1.82 -16.90 -4.23
CA THR A 236 -0.42 -16.44 -4.17
C THR A 236 0.42 -17.17 -5.21
N LYS A 237 1.19 -16.40 -5.99
CA LYS A 237 2.04 -16.90 -7.06
C LYS A 237 3.38 -16.17 -7.08
N TYR A 238 4.36 -16.83 -7.66
CA TYR A 238 5.68 -16.29 -7.90
C TYR A 238 6.00 -16.34 -9.39
N TRP A 239 6.53 -15.23 -9.91
CA TRP A 239 6.82 -15.06 -11.33
C TRP A 239 8.25 -14.58 -11.53
N LYS A 240 8.83 -14.90 -12.70
CA LYS A 240 10.19 -14.49 -13.09
C LYS A 240 10.25 -14.01 -14.53
N ASN A 241 11.28 -13.22 -14.81
CA ASN A 241 11.76 -12.87 -16.15
C ASN A 241 10.74 -12.21 -17.07
N GLY A 242 9.78 -11.48 -16.51
CA GLY A 242 8.80 -10.74 -17.30
C GLY A 242 9.19 -9.26 -17.52
N PRO A 243 8.41 -8.55 -18.33
CA PRO A 243 8.53 -7.11 -18.45
C PRO A 243 8.00 -6.41 -17.21
N VAL A 244 8.60 -5.29 -16.81
CA VAL A 244 8.18 -4.52 -15.64
C VAL A 244 7.54 -3.20 -16.05
N GLY A 245 6.60 -2.70 -15.23
CA GLY A 245 6.03 -1.37 -15.39
C GLY A 245 5.00 -1.23 -16.53
N GLN A 246 4.38 -2.31 -16.97
CA GLN A 246 3.36 -2.32 -18.06
C GLN A 246 1.95 -2.14 -17.52
#